data_e0c7668bbcaaaebee2dbdbedb60a2912
#
_entry.id   e0c7668bbcaaaebee2dbdbedb60a2912
#
_cell.length_a   1.000
_cell.length_b   1.000
_cell.length_c   1.000
_cell.angle_alpha   90.00
_cell.angle_beta   90.00
_cell.angle_gamma   90.00
#
_symmetry.space_group_name_H-M   'P 1'
#
loop_
_entity.id
_entity.type
_entity.pdbx_description
1 polymer ?
#
loop_
_entity_poly.entity_id
_entity_poly.type
_entity_poly.pdbx_seq_one_letter_code
_entity_poly.pdbx_strand_id
1 'polypeptide(L)'
;MKHIPHQALWLQWLLLAVALLALVGGLSQPGQLQQSNAWLQDRITRSQARHAAPEVVLVLADDRSIASIGRWPWRRALHAQVLRHISAGQPQSIGLDFLLTEEDLDYPEDDLLLAHTMAASGRVVLPVVPIGGAGQEALLPLPLLAQAAAALGHTAIEPD
;
A
#
# COMPACT_ATOMS: atom_id res chain seq x y z
N MET A 1 39.03 -8.03 56.62
CA MET A 1 38.18 -7.30 55.69
C MET A 1 39.06 -6.86 54.52
N LYS A 2 38.88 -7.45 53.32
CA LYS A 2 39.68 -7.08 52.12
C LYS A 2 39.14 -5.75 51.56
N HIS A 3 39.94 -4.69 51.62
CA HIS A 3 39.66 -3.42 50.93
C HIS A 3 39.69 -3.68 49.42
N ILE A 4 38.55 -3.63 48.79
CA ILE A 4 38.47 -3.63 47.32
C ILE A 4 38.93 -2.21 46.91
N PRO A 5 39.99 -2.06 46.12
CA PRO A 5 40.46 -0.75 45.70
C PRO A 5 39.39 -0.06 44.84
N HIS A 6 39.09 1.21 45.16
CA HIS A 6 38.09 1.99 44.44
C HIS A 6 38.29 1.99 42.92
N GLN A 7 39.52 1.82 42.44
CA GLN A 7 39.89 1.69 41.03
C GLN A 7 39.27 0.43 40.37
N ALA A 8 39.14 -0.69 41.07
CA ALA A 8 38.52 -1.90 40.54
C ALA A 8 37.00 -1.75 40.38
N LEU A 9 36.36 -1.01 41.28
CA LEU A 9 34.92 -0.71 41.16
C LEU A 9 34.63 0.21 39.97
N TRP A 10 35.45 1.22 39.72
CA TRP A 10 35.30 2.09 38.57
C TRP A 10 35.44 1.36 37.23
N LEU A 11 36.39 0.43 37.16
CA LEU A 11 36.61 -0.40 35.97
C LEU A 11 35.40 -1.30 35.67
N GLN A 12 34.84 -1.90 36.74
CA GLN A 12 33.64 -2.74 36.62
C GLN A 12 32.43 -1.94 36.13
N TRP A 13 32.18 -0.76 36.64
CA TRP A 13 31.10 0.11 36.21
C TRP A 13 31.29 0.60 34.76
N LEU A 14 32.54 0.91 34.38
CA LEU A 14 32.88 1.28 33.01
C LEU A 14 32.59 0.13 32.00
N LEU A 15 33.02 -1.09 32.38
CA LEU A 15 32.76 -2.27 31.55
C LEU A 15 31.26 -2.56 31.42
N LEU A 16 30.50 -2.44 32.50
CA LEU A 16 29.05 -2.59 32.47
C LEU A 16 28.40 -1.53 31.59
N ALA A 17 28.82 -0.28 31.68
CA ALA A 17 28.30 0.80 30.87
C ALA A 17 28.60 0.60 29.34
N VAL A 18 29.82 0.14 29.03
CA VAL A 18 30.22 -0.17 27.65
C VAL A 18 29.44 -1.38 27.12
N ALA A 19 29.26 -2.41 27.92
CA ALA A 19 28.49 -3.59 27.56
C ALA A 19 27.02 -3.25 27.32
N LEU A 20 26.44 -2.37 28.17
CA LEU A 20 25.06 -1.90 28.00
C LEU A 20 24.90 -1.04 26.75
N LEU A 21 25.85 -0.14 26.47
CA LEU A 21 25.88 0.68 25.25
C LEU A 21 26.02 -0.18 23.99
N ALA A 22 26.87 -1.21 24.02
CA ALA A 22 27.03 -2.15 22.92
C ALA A 22 25.76 -2.99 22.69
N LEU A 23 25.09 -3.41 23.77
CA LEU A 23 23.82 -4.12 23.71
C LEU A 23 22.73 -3.24 23.13
N VAL A 24 22.58 -2.02 23.62
CA VAL A 24 21.60 -1.05 23.11
C VAL A 24 21.90 -0.68 21.66
N GLY A 25 23.16 -0.43 21.31
CA GLY A 25 23.57 -0.14 19.93
C GLY A 25 23.34 -1.30 18.98
N GLY A 26 23.55 -2.53 19.46
CA GLY A 26 23.28 -3.75 18.67
C GLY A 26 21.78 -3.99 18.45
N LEU A 27 20.93 -3.67 19.44
CA LEU A 27 19.49 -3.78 19.36
C LEU A 27 18.83 -2.62 18.57
N SER A 28 19.54 -1.50 18.44
CA SER A 28 19.05 -0.30 17.73
C SER A 28 19.30 -0.33 16.24
N GLN A 29 19.68 -1.47 15.68
CA GLN A 29 19.79 -1.60 14.21
C GLN A 29 18.41 -1.40 13.56
N PRO A 30 18.23 -0.42 12.67
CA PRO A 30 16.91 -0.01 12.17
C PRO A 30 16.12 -1.15 11.50
N GLY A 31 16.79 -2.16 10.96
CA GLY A 31 16.10 -3.31 10.34
C GLY A 31 15.46 -4.30 11.32
N GLN A 32 16.01 -4.47 12.54
CA GLN A 32 15.45 -5.43 13.51
C GLN A 32 14.25 -4.87 14.27
N LEU A 33 14.27 -3.57 14.56
CA LEU A 33 13.13 -2.90 15.20
C LEU A 33 11.93 -2.79 14.25
N GLN A 34 12.15 -2.60 12.95
CA GLN A 34 11.07 -2.59 11.96
C GLN A 34 10.40 -3.96 11.81
N GLN A 35 11.17 -5.05 11.81
CA GLN A 35 10.61 -6.40 11.72
C GLN A 35 9.81 -6.78 12.98
N SER A 36 10.29 -6.42 14.18
CA SER A 36 9.57 -6.69 15.41
C SER A 36 8.30 -5.83 15.55
N ASN A 37 8.34 -4.58 15.11
CA ASN A 37 7.16 -3.72 15.05
C ASN A 37 6.13 -4.25 14.05
N ALA A 38 6.54 -4.68 12.86
CA ALA A 38 5.65 -5.26 11.87
C ALA A 38 4.96 -6.53 12.39
N TRP A 39 5.70 -7.42 13.05
CA TRP A 39 5.14 -8.63 13.68
C TRP A 39 4.15 -8.30 14.80
N LEU A 40 4.48 -7.32 15.65
CA LEU A 40 3.59 -6.89 16.73
C LEU A 40 2.32 -6.24 16.21
N GLN A 41 2.44 -5.35 15.22
CA GLN A 41 1.30 -4.73 14.54
C GLN A 41 0.41 -5.78 13.88
N ASP A 42 1.00 -6.74 13.17
CA ASP A 42 0.26 -7.82 12.52
C ASP A 42 -0.51 -8.67 13.54
N ARG A 43 0.10 -8.94 14.71
CA ARG A 43 -0.56 -9.67 15.78
C ARG A 43 -1.69 -8.90 16.43
N ILE A 44 -1.49 -7.59 16.66
CA ILE A 44 -2.54 -6.70 17.20
C ILE A 44 -3.69 -6.59 16.20
N THR A 45 -3.39 -6.35 14.93
CA THR A 45 -4.38 -6.25 13.86
C THR A 45 -5.20 -7.53 13.73
N ARG A 46 -4.55 -8.70 13.78
CA ARG A 46 -5.26 -10.00 13.77
C ARG A 46 -6.12 -10.21 15.01
N SER A 47 -5.69 -9.77 16.19
CA SER A 47 -6.49 -9.89 17.41
C SER A 47 -7.68 -8.94 17.44
N GLN A 48 -7.61 -7.85 16.69
CA GLN A 48 -8.67 -6.86 16.52
C GLN A 48 -9.43 -7.03 15.19
N ALA A 49 -9.22 -8.15 14.49
CA ALA A 49 -9.89 -8.42 13.23
C ALA A 49 -11.41 -8.25 13.41
N ARG A 50 -11.93 -7.17 12.85
CA ARG A 50 -13.36 -6.95 12.73
C ARG A 50 -13.85 -7.71 11.50
N HIS A 51 -15.08 -8.21 11.57
CA HIS A 51 -15.72 -8.70 10.36
C HIS A 51 -15.72 -7.59 9.32
N ALA A 52 -15.37 -7.94 8.08
CA ALA A 52 -15.45 -6.99 6.98
C ALA A 52 -16.86 -6.40 6.94
N ALA A 53 -16.96 -5.08 6.77
CA ALA A 53 -18.24 -4.43 6.60
C ALA A 53 -18.94 -5.05 5.38
N PRO A 54 -20.19 -5.53 5.50
CA PRO A 54 -20.88 -6.21 4.40
C PRO A 54 -21.11 -5.28 3.19
N GLU A 55 -20.96 -3.97 3.41
CA GLU A 55 -21.08 -2.95 2.37
C GLU A 55 -19.85 -2.85 1.45
N VAL A 56 -18.72 -3.45 1.85
CA VAL A 56 -17.47 -3.42 1.08
C VAL A 56 -17.23 -4.75 0.39
N VAL A 57 -17.17 -4.72 -0.94
CA VAL A 57 -16.85 -5.89 -1.78
C VAL A 57 -15.47 -5.70 -2.40
N LEU A 58 -14.58 -6.66 -2.20
CA LEU A 58 -13.27 -6.69 -2.86
C LEU A 58 -13.33 -7.60 -4.10
N VAL A 59 -12.96 -7.04 -5.24
CA VAL A 59 -12.78 -7.78 -6.50
C VAL A 59 -11.28 -7.87 -6.77
N LEU A 60 -10.71 -9.06 -6.69
CA LEU A 60 -9.26 -9.27 -6.76
C LEU A 60 -8.86 -9.96 -8.05
N ALA A 61 -7.74 -9.52 -8.64
CA ALA A 61 -7.01 -10.27 -9.64
C ALA A 61 -6.08 -11.27 -8.92
N ASP A 62 -6.63 -12.44 -8.58
CA ASP A 62 -5.93 -13.51 -7.86
C ASP A 62 -5.24 -14.51 -8.81
N ASP A 63 -4.51 -15.47 -8.23
CA ASP A 63 -3.81 -16.50 -9.01
C ASP A 63 -4.75 -17.32 -9.91
N ARG A 64 -6.02 -17.51 -9.53
CA ARG A 64 -7.02 -18.22 -10.35
C ARG A 64 -7.41 -17.39 -11.56
N SER A 65 -7.57 -16.08 -11.36
CA SER A 65 -7.84 -15.13 -12.44
C SER A 65 -6.68 -15.10 -13.43
N ILE A 66 -5.44 -15.05 -12.93
CA ILE A 66 -4.22 -15.08 -13.74
C ILE A 66 -4.11 -16.41 -14.51
N ALA A 67 -4.40 -17.54 -13.87
CA ALA A 67 -4.37 -18.84 -14.52
C ALA A 67 -5.43 -18.99 -15.62
N SER A 68 -6.59 -18.35 -15.49
CA SER A 68 -7.70 -18.47 -16.44
C SER A 68 -7.67 -17.45 -17.57
N ILE A 69 -7.25 -16.22 -17.29
CA ILE A 69 -7.27 -15.10 -18.23
C ILE A 69 -5.93 -14.95 -18.94
N GLY A 70 -4.83 -15.28 -18.22
CA GLY A 70 -3.48 -15.10 -18.69
C GLY A 70 -2.66 -14.14 -17.84
N ARG A 71 -1.42 -13.92 -18.30
CA ARG A 71 -0.41 -13.15 -17.57
C ARG A 71 -0.83 -11.70 -17.38
N TRP A 72 -0.63 -11.17 -16.19
CA TRP A 72 -0.72 -9.75 -15.87
C TRP A 72 0.46 -8.94 -16.48
N PRO A 73 0.28 -7.68 -16.89
CA PRO A 73 -0.96 -6.88 -16.84
C PRO A 73 -1.95 -7.24 -17.95
N TRP A 74 -3.25 -7.18 -17.63
CA TRP A 74 -4.30 -7.42 -18.61
C TRP A 74 -4.63 -6.18 -19.42
N ARG A 75 -5.17 -6.38 -20.64
CA ARG A 75 -5.67 -5.33 -21.50
C ARG A 75 -6.73 -4.48 -20.79
N ARG A 76 -6.73 -3.19 -21.07
CA ARG A 76 -7.70 -2.24 -20.47
C ARG A 76 -9.14 -2.51 -20.89
N ALA A 77 -9.37 -3.12 -22.05
CA ALA A 77 -10.68 -3.62 -22.44
C ALA A 77 -11.27 -4.64 -21.43
N LEU A 78 -10.44 -5.49 -20.83
CA LEU A 78 -10.90 -6.42 -19.79
C LEU A 78 -11.31 -5.66 -18.53
N HIS A 79 -10.53 -4.67 -18.12
CA HIS A 79 -10.88 -3.82 -16.98
C HIS A 79 -12.20 -3.07 -17.23
N ALA A 80 -12.42 -2.58 -18.44
CA ALA A 80 -13.69 -1.96 -18.83
C ALA A 80 -14.86 -2.96 -18.75
N GLN A 81 -14.65 -4.21 -19.14
CA GLN A 81 -15.66 -5.26 -19.03
C GLN A 81 -16.01 -5.58 -17.58
N VAL A 82 -15.00 -5.76 -16.71
CA VAL A 82 -15.19 -5.99 -15.27
C VAL A 82 -15.92 -4.81 -14.65
N LEU A 83 -15.51 -3.59 -14.97
CA LEU A 83 -16.12 -2.36 -14.47
C LEU A 83 -17.61 -2.25 -14.86
N ARG A 84 -18.00 -2.63 -16.07
CA ARG A 84 -19.41 -2.70 -16.47
C ARG A 84 -20.21 -3.67 -15.61
N HIS A 85 -19.65 -4.85 -15.31
CA HIS A 85 -20.32 -5.84 -14.46
C HIS A 85 -20.49 -5.33 -13.02
N ILE A 86 -19.44 -4.70 -12.46
CA ILE A 86 -19.52 -4.10 -11.12
C ILE A 86 -20.56 -2.97 -11.12
N SER A 87 -20.56 -2.12 -12.12
CA SER A 87 -21.50 -0.97 -12.23
C SER A 87 -22.95 -1.41 -12.35
N ALA A 88 -23.22 -2.59 -12.92
CA ALA A 88 -24.57 -3.16 -12.99
C ALA A 88 -25.16 -3.44 -11.59
N GLY A 89 -24.31 -3.70 -10.58
CA GLY A 89 -24.70 -3.82 -9.18
C GLY A 89 -25.01 -2.48 -8.49
N GLN A 90 -24.86 -1.37 -9.18
CA GLN A 90 -25.12 -0.01 -8.69
C GLN A 90 -24.42 0.33 -7.37
N PRO A 91 -23.10 0.07 -7.21
CA PRO A 91 -22.38 0.45 -6.01
C PRO A 91 -22.37 1.97 -5.84
N GLN A 92 -22.21 2.45 -4.61
CA GLN A 92 -22.09 3.88 -4.35
C GLN A 92 -20.79 4.47 -4.91
N SER A 93 -19.70 3.70 -4.83
CA SER A 93 -18.37 4.07 -5.35
C SER A 93 -17.62 2.81 -5.77
N ILE A 94 -16.70 2.97 -6.71
CA ILE A 94 -15.81 1.91 -7.20
C ILE A 94 -14.37 2.43 -7.11
N GLY A 95 -13.58 1.91 -6.19
CA GLY A 95 -12.14 2.15 -6.17
C GLY A 95 -11.44 1.21 -7.15
N LEU A 96 -10.77 1.76 -8.15
CA LEU A 96 -9.99 0.99 -9.12
C LEU A 96 -8.51 1.16 -8.76
N ASP A 97 -7.95 0.21 -8.01
CA ASP A 97 -6.58 0.29 -7.47
C ASP A 97 -5.53 -0.18 -8.50
N PHE A 98 -5.50 0.51 -9.64
CA PHE A 98 -4.51 0.31 -10.70
C PHE A 98 -3.86 1.62 -11.09
N LEU A 99 -2.53 1.63 -11.14
CA LEU A 99 -1.75 2.75 -11.65
C LEU A 99 -1.76 2.74 -13.18
N LEU A 100 -2.61 3.55 -13.76
CA LEU A 100 -2.78 3.70 -15.21
C LEU A 100 -2.20 5.05 -15.65
N THR A 101 -0.87 5.14 -15.66
CA THR A 101 -0.14 6.41 -15.90
C THR A 101 0.30 6.60 -17.34
N GLU A 102 0.39 5.51 -18.10
CA GLU A 102 0.90 5.50 -19.46
C GLU A 102 -0.16 5.03 -20.44
N GLU A 103 -0.09 5.50 -21.68
CA GLU A 103 -0.94 5.04 -22.77
C GLU A 103 -0.65 3.57 -23.12
N ASP A 104 -1.68 2.84 -23.52
CA ASP A 104 -1.52 1.50 -24.09
C ASP A 104 -1.14 1.63 -25.56
N LEU A 105 0.16 1.55 -25.85
CA LEU A 105 0.67 1.71 -27.22
C LEU A 105 0.28 0.54 -28.14
N ASP A 106 0.01 -0.63 -27.59
CA ASP A 106 -0.39 -1.81 -28.35
C ASP A 106 -1.89 -1.78 -28.69
N TYR A 107 -2.71 -1.21 -27.78
CA TYR A 107 -4.17 -1.14 -27.91
C TYR A 107 -4.73 0.22 -27.44
N PRO A 108 -4.41 1.30 -28.14
CA PRO A 108 -4.81 2.65 -27.71
C PRO A 108 -6.34 2.85 -27.63
N GLU A 109 -7.10 2.06 -28.37
CA GLU A 109 -8.56 2.04 -28.30
C GLU A 109 -9.10 1.53 -26.96
N ASP A 110 -8.33 0.70 -26.26
CA ASP A 110 -8.72 0.19 -24.96
C ASP A 110 -8.71 1.29 -23.87
N ASP A 111 -7.85 2.29 -23.99
CA ASP A 111 -7.86 3.49 -23.14
C ASP A 111 -9.15 4.27 -23.28
N LEU A 112 -9.57 4.48 -24.50
CA LEU A 112 -10.83 5.15 -24.80
C LEU A 112 -12.03 4.36 -24.29
N LEU A 113 -12.02 3.04 -24.47
CA LEU A 113 -13.07 2.15 -23.99
C LEU A 113 -13.19 2.19 -22.48
N LEU A 114 -12.06 2.14 -21.77
CA LEU A 114 -12.03 2.22 -20.31
C LEU A 114 -12.52 3.58 -19.82
N ALA A 115 -12.02 4.68 -20.40
CA ALA A 115 -12.46 6.03 -20.08
C ALA A 115 -13.97 6.21 -20.27
N HIS A 116 -14.50 5.77 -21.40
CA HIS A 116 -15.94 5.83 -21.69
C HIS A 116 -16.76 5.02 -20.68
N THR A 117 -16.26 3.82 -20.29
CA THR A 117 -16.94 2.97 -19.31
C THR A 117 -16.93 3.60 -17.92
N MET A 118 -15.82 4.24 -17.53
CA MET A 118 -15.69 4.97 -16.26
C MET A 118 -16.64 6.16 -16.21
N ALA A 119 -16.66 6.98 -17.26
CA ALA A 119 -17.56 8.12 -17.37
C ALA A 119 -19.04 7.70 -17.32
N ALA A 120 -19.41 6.61 -18.02
CA ALA A 120 -20.76 6.06 -17.99
C ALA A 120 -21.15 5.54 -16.59
N SER A 121 -20.22 5.01 -15.82
CA SER A 121 -20.44 4.61 -14.43
C SER A 121 -20.64 5.83 -13.50
N GLY A 122 -19.85 6.90 -13.70
CA GLY A 122 -19.85 8.09 -12.86
C GLY A 122 -19.47 7.88 -11.39
N ARG A 123 -18.86 6.72 -11.05
CA ARG A 123 -18.62 6.29 -9.66
C ARG A 123 -17.19 5.81 -9.41
N VAL A 124 -16.34 5.88 -10.43
CA VAL A 124 -14.99 5.33 -10.37
C VAL A 124 -14.04 6.35 -9.74
N VAL A 125 -13.28 5.90 -8.76
CA VAL A 125 -12.19 6.64 -8.12
C VAL A 125 -10.88 5.99 -8.54
N LEU A 126 -9.95 6.79 -9.06
CA LEU A 126 -8.60 6.34 -9.43
C LEU A 126 -7.57 6.75 -8.38
N PRO A 127 -6.50 5.95 -8.21
CA PRO A 127 -5.44 6.25 -7.27
C PRO A 127 -4.51 7.34 -7.78
N VAL A 128 -4.00 8.13 -6.84
CA VAL A 128 -2.88 9.05 -7.01
C VAL A 128 -1.81 8.64 -6.02
N VAL A 129 -0.59 8.46 -6.48
CA VAL A 129 0.53 8.08 -5.62
C VAL A 129 1.44 9.28 -5.41
N PRO A 130 1.53 9.81 -4.18
CA PRO A 130 2.49 10.86 -3.86
C PRO A 130 3.92 10.35 -4.04
N ILE A 131 4.78 11.13 -4.72
CA ILE A 131 6.20 10.85 -4.89
C ILE A 131 6.97 11.83 -4.02
N GLY A 132 7.74 11.33 -3.05
CA GLY A 132 8.52 12.18 -2.14
C GLY A 132 7.72 12.71 -0.96
N GLY A 133 8.40 13.49 -0.05
CA GLY A 133 7.76 14.04 1.14
C GLY A 133 6.71 15.10 0.80
N ALA A 134 5.78 15.26 1.71
CA ALA A 134 4.60 16.16 1.69
C ALA A 134 4.46 17.12 0.49
N GLY A 135 3.73 16.68 -0.53
CA GLY A 135 3.00 17.61 -1.42
C GLY A 135 3.69 18.12 -2.66
N GLN A 136 4.84 17.58 -3.10
CA GLN A 136 5.56 18.19 -4.23
C GLN A 136 5.38 17.49 -5.59
N GLU A 137 5.25 16.18 -5.64
CA GLU A 137 5.00 15.44 -6.89
C GLU A 137 4.06 14.28 -6.64
N ALA A 138 3.21 13.99 -7.61
CA ALA A 138 2.31 12.85 -7.56
C ALA A 138 2.27 12.15 -8.92
N LEU A 139 2.26 10.83 -8.88
CA LEU A 139 1.99 10.01 -10.06
C LEU A 139 0.49 10.04 -10.31
N LEU A 140 0.11 10.67 -11.39
CA LEU A 140 -1.29 10.84 -11.78
C LEU A 140 -1.68 9.79 -12.83
N PRO A 141 -2.95 9.38 -12.86
CA PRO A 141 -3.48 8.59 -13.96
C PRO A 141 -3.36 9.35 -15.29
N LEU A 142 -3.37 8.59 -16.39
CA LEU A 142 -3.47 9.15 -17.75
C LEU A 142 -4.56 10.23 -17.80
N PRO A 143 -4.31 11.42 -18.40
CA PRO A 143 -5.25 12.54 -18.39
C PRO A 143 -6.66 12.17 -18.87
N LEU A 144 -6.75 11.30 -19.88
CA LEU A 144 -8.00 10.78 -20.40
C LEU A 144 -8.81 10.04 -19.32
N LEU A 145 -8.14 9.18 -18.54
CA LEU A 145 -8.75 8.38 -17.47
C LEU A 145 -9.06 9.25 -16.26
N ALA A 146 -8.17 10.17 -15.91
CA ALA A 146 -8.38 11.11 -14.81
C ALA A 146 -9.62 11.99 -15.03
N GLN A 147 -9.87 12.45 -16.27
CA GLN A 147 -11.06 13.22 -16.62
C GLN A 147 -12.34 12.37 -16.61
N ALA A 148 -12.25 11.08 -16.90
CA ALA A 148 -13.38 10.15 -16.88
C ALA A 148 -13.73 9.63 -15.47
N ALA A 149 -12.83 9.78 -14.51
CA ALA A 149 -13.05 9.37 -13.14
C ALA A 149 -13.99 10.34 -12.40
N ALA A 150 -14.79 9.80 -11.47
CA ALA A 150 -15.62 10.60 -10.57
C ALA A 150 -14.77 11.39 -9.56
N ALA A 151 -13.65 10.83 -9.14
CA ALA A 151 -12.69 11.46 -8.25
C ALA A 151 -11.31 10.81 -8.35
N LEU A 152 -10.32 11.49 -7.83
CA LEU A 152 -8.98 10.97 -7.59
C LEU A 152 -8.74 10.87 -6.08
N GLY A 153 -8.11 9.80 -5.62
CA GLY A 153 -7.79 9.56 -4.21
C GLY A 153 -6.34 9.18 -4.04
N HIS A 154 -5.65 9.72 -3.04
CA HIS A 154 -4.28 9.30 -2.74
C HIS A 154 -4.25 7.99 -1.93
N THR A 155 -3.24 7.17 -2.20
CA THR A 155 -3.05 5.86 -1.56
C THR A 155 -2.12 5.93 -0.34
N ALA A 156 -1.51 7.08 -0.07
CA ALA A 156 -0.63 7.24 1.08
C ALA A 156 -1.46 7.37 2.36
N ILE A 157 -1.14 6.50 3.33
CA ILE A 157 -1.60 6.61 4.71
C ILE A 157 -0.40 7.14 5.50
N GLU A 158 -0.49 8.36 6.01
CA GLU A 158 0.49 8.83 6.99
C GLU A 158 0.14 8.17 8.33
N PRO A 159 1.06 7.43 8.95
CA PRO A 159 0.84 6.95 10.31
C PRO A 159 0.87 8.15 11.27
N ASP A 160 -0.16 8.27 12.10
CA ASP A 160 -0.23 9.20 13.21
C ASP A 160 0.90 9.01 14.24
#